data_90a422fda05d4032781e7e5f9ce96962
#
_entry.id   90a422fda05d4032781e7e5f9ce96962
#
_cell.length_a   1.000
_cell.length_b   1.000
_cell.length_c   1.000
_cell.angle_alpha   90.00
_cell.angle_beta   90.00
_cell.angle_gamma   90.00
#
_symmetry.space_group_name_H-M   'P 1'
#
loop_
_entity.id
_entity.type
_entity.pdbx_description
1 polymer ?
#
loop_
_entity_poly.entity_id
_entity_poly.type
_entity_poly.pdbx_seq_one_letter_code
_entity_poly.pdbx_strand_id
1 'polypeptide(L)'
;MNFTNWIKKYFSHFDAWLDRCVEDSPRWLADENIARIVADEIHALDGERYRLIAYCIMSNHGHLVVDTAEHNFKPTHIGVTAPYPLADMLKRLKGRTARFCNQALGRSGSFWHSESYDHVIRDQKEYERIVWYTLNNPVKAGLVEKWEEWKFTFVSRN
;
A
#
# COMPACT_ATOMS: atom_id res chain seq x y z
N MET A 1 -25.56 12.45 1.03
CA MET A 1 -24.57 11.38 0.77
C MET A 1 -25.01 10.15 1.54
N ASN A 2 -25.43 9.12 0.84
CA ASN A 2 -25.94 7.91 1.47
C ASN A 2 -24.77 7.10 2.06
N PHE A 3 -24.72 7.00 3.37
CA PHE A 3 -23.72 6.28 4.16
C PHE A 3 -23.66 4.76 3.91
N THR A 4 -24.55 4.20 3.12
CA THR A 4 -24.74 2.75 2.95
C THR A 4 -23.74 2.11 1.97
N ASN A 5 -23.01 2.88 1.16
CA ASN A 5 -22.06 2.37 0.16
C ASN A 5 -20.59 2.34 0.61
N TRP A 6 -20.31 2.65 1.87
CA TRP A 6 -18.95 2.73 2.41
C TRP A 6 -18.38 1.42 2.96
N ILE A 7 -19.12 0.33 2.84
CA ILE A 7 -18.90 -0.90 3.62
C ILE A 7 -17.74 -1.77 3.14
N LYS A 8 -17.02 -1.41 2.06
CA LYS A 8 -15.92 -2.25 1.54
C LYS A 8 -14.65 -1.45 1.21
N LYS A 9 -14.20 -0.62 2.13
CA LYS A 9 -12.86 -0.04 2.02
C LYS A 9 -11.85 -0.97 2.66
N TYR A 10 -10.80 -1.29 1.92
CA TYR A 10 -9.77 -2.19 2.37
C TYR A 10 -8.51 -1.41 2.68
N PHE A 11 -7.98 -1.64 3.86
CA PHE A 11 -6.70 -1.14 4.28
C PHE A 11 -5.68 -2.27 4.18
N SER A 12 -4.61 -2.04 3.42
CA SER A 12 -3.49 -2.95 3.36
C SER A 12 -2.27 -2.33 4.00
N HIS A 13 -1.80 -2.94 5.06
CA HIS A 13 -0.51 -2.69 5.65
C HIS A 13 0.52 -3.63 5.02
N PHE A 14 1.53 -3.08 4.38
CA PHE A 14 2.69 -3.87 3.96
C PHE A 14 3.61 -4.20 5.13
N ASP A 15 3.13 -4.11 6.39
CA ASP A 15 4.07 -4.15 7.47
C ASP A 15 3.51 -4.43 8.83
N ALA A 16 2.73 -5.05 9.29
CA ALA A 16 2.45 -5.18 10.74
C ALA A 16 3.49 -5.99 11.55
N TRP A 17 4.37 -6.69 10.89
CA TRP A 17 5.38 -7.51 11.57
C TRP A 17 6.77 -6.88 11.63
N LEU A 18 7.00 -5.82 10.87
CA LEU A 18 8.32 -5.20 10.77
C LEU A 18 8.68 -4.31 11.97
N ASP A 19 7.72 -3.89 12.77
CA ASP A 19 8.01 -3.17 14.04
C ASP A 19 8.85 -4.01 15.04
N ARG A 20 8.95 -5.32 14.84
CA ARG A 20 9.79 -6.21 15.65
C ARG A 20 11.03 -6.74 14.94
N CYS A 21 11.08 -6.63 13.60
CA CYS A 21 12.21 -7.11 12.80
C CYS A 21 12.96 -5.95 12.10
N VAL A 22 12.69 -4.71 12.48
CA VAL A 22 13.12 -3.49 11.78
C VAL A 22 14.62 -3.29 11.79
N GLU A 23 15.33 -3.77 12.81
CA GLU A 23 16.78 -3.53 12.90
C GLU A 23 17.56 -4.27 11.81
N ASP A 24 17.08 -5.42 11.33
CA ASP A 24 17.77 -6.27 10.35
C ASP A 24 17.10 -6.25 8.95
N SER A 25 15.99 -5.54 8.76
CA SER A 25 15.30 -5.51 7.46
C SER A 25 16.01 -4.58 6.47
N PRO A 26 16.15 -5.02 5.19
CA PRO A 26 16.74 -4.18 4.16
C PRO A 26 15.96 -2.88 3.99
N ARG A 27 16.68 -1.76 3.92
CA ARG A 27 16.11 -0.43 3.74
C ARG A 27 16.16 0.03 2.28
N TRP A 28 15.82 -0.83 1.35
CA TRP A 28 15.89 -0.53 -0.08
C TRP A 28 15.02 0.65 -0.51
N LEU A 29 13.89 0.86 0.18
CA LEU A 29 13.00 1.99 -0.09
C LEU A 29 13.54 3.34 0.43
N ALA A 30 14.66 3.35 1.15
CA ALA A 30 15.38 4.59 1.46
C ALA A 30 16.03 5.19 0.20
N ASP A 31 16.32 4.37 -0.83
CA ASP A 31 16.71 4.86 -2.14
C ASP A 31 15.46 5.47 -2.83
N GLU A 32 15.57 6.74 -3.18
CA GLU A 32 14.49 7.50 -3.80
C GLU A 32 14.01 6.90 -5.13
N ASN A 33 14.92 6.33 -5.92
CA ASN A 33 14.55 5.70 -7.19
C ASN A 33 13.73 4.44 -6.95
N ILE A 34 14.06 3.66 -5.94
CA ILE A 34 13.32 2.44 -5.56
C ILE A 34 11.95 2.80 -5.00
N ALA A 35 11.88 3.78 -4.08
CA ALA A 35 10.59 4.25 -3.57
C ALA A 35 9.69 4.82 -4.67
N ARG A 36 10.27 5.51 -5.66
CA ARG A 36 9.54 6.04 -6.82
C ARG A 36 8.95 4.93 -7.67
N ILE A 37 9.67 3.85 -7.94
CA ILE A 37 9.14 2.68 -8.66
C ILE A 37 7.89 2.16 -7.95
N VAL A 38 7.91 2.05 -6.63
CA VAL A 38 6.75 1.59 -5.85
C VAL A 38 5.60 2.58 -5.94
N ALA A 39 5.85 3.88 -5.78
CA ALA A 39 4.84 4.93 -5.90
C ALA A 39 4.19 4.93 -7.29
N ASP A 40 4.99 4.85 -8.36
CA ASP A 40 4.50 4.84 -9.74
C ASP A 40 3.59 3.63 -10.01
N GLU A 41 3.94 2.45 -9.49
CA GLU A 41 3.10 1.25 -9.63
C GLU A 41 1.80 1.35 -8.79
N ILE A 42 1.83 1.99 -7.63
CA ILE A 42 0.62 2.28 -6.85
C ILE A 42 -0.32 3.18 -7.67
N HIS A 43 0.19 4.23 -8.27
CA HIS A 43 -0.60 5.12 -9.12
C HIS A 43 -1.06 4.47 -10.42
N ALA A 44 -0.27 3.59 -11.03
CA ALA A 44 -0.62 2.88 -12.26
C ALA A 44 -1.84 1.96 -12.08
N LEU A 45 -2.08 1.45 -10.88
CA LEU A 45 -3.22 0.60 -10.57
C LEU A 45 -4.46 1.39 -10.10
N ASP A 46 -4.31 2.68 -9.83
CA ASP A 46 -5.43 3.58 -9.49
C ASP A 46 -6.38 3.71 -10.69
N GLY A 47 -7.67 3.54 -10.46
CA GLY A 47 -8.69 3.49 -11.50
C GLY A 47 -8.77 2.15 -12.27
N GLU A 48 -7.74 1.30 -12.22
CA GLU A 48 -7.75 -0.03 -12.85
C GLU A 48 -8.16 -1.12 -11.85
N ARG A 49 -7.58 -1.12 -10.65
CA ARG A 49 -7.76 -2.17 -9.65
C ARG A 49 -8.40 -1.68 -8.35
N TYR A 50 -8.28 -0.42 -8.09
CA TYR A 50 -8.83 0.24 -6.91
C TYR A 50 -8.95 1.75 -7.18
N ARG A 51 -9.58 2.45 -6.27
CA ARG A 51 -9.47 3.89 -6.12
C ARG A 51 -8.46 4.16 -5.02
N LEU A 52 -7.38 4.83 -5.35
CA LEU A 52 -6.34 5.19 -4.40
C LEU A 52 -6.83 6.28 -3.44
N ILE A 53 -6.67 6.06 -2.15
CA ILE A 53 -7.04 7.01 -1.11
C ILE A 53 -5.81 7.67 -0.50
N ALA A 54 -4.88 6.86 0.01
CA ALA A 54 -3.67 7.35 0.63
C ALA A 54 -2.57 6.30 0.60
N TYR A 55 -1.32 6.74 0.64
CA TYR A 55 -0.19 5.86 0.96
C TYR A 55 0.92 6.63 1.67
N CYS A 56 1.79 5.90 2.33
CA CYS A 56 3.08 6.34 2.82
C CYS A 56 4.11 5.24 2.60
N ILE A 57 5.20 5.53 1.90
CA ILE A 57 6.32 4.61 1.68
C ILE A 57 7.45 5.01 2.61
N MET A 58 7.77 4.11 3.54
CA MET A 58 8.87 4.24 4.49
C MET A 58 10.13 3.56 3.95
N SER A 59 11.24 3.57 4.68
CA SER A 59 12.52 3.03 4.20
C SER A 59 12.53 1.53 3.92
N ASN A 60 11.66 0.76 4.55
CA ASN A 60 11.62 -0.70 4.46
C ASN A 60 10.20 -1.29 4.36
N HIS A 61 9.16 -0.45 4.37
CA HIS A 61 7.76 -0.86 4.30
C HIS A 61 6.89 0.24 3.70
N GLY A 62 5.63 -0.07 3.45
CA GLY A 62 4.65 0.90 2.98
C GLY A 62 3.26 0.67 3.56
N HIS A 63 2.51 1.74 3.66
CA HIS A 63 1.11 1.75 4.05
C HIS A 63 0.27 2.19 2.86
N LEU A 64 -0.80 1.47 2.57
CA LEU A 64 -1.67 1.74 1.43
C LEU A 64 -3.15 1.66 1.85
N VAL A 65 -3.90 2.71 1.57
CA VAL A 65 -5.35 2.78 1.77
C VAL A 65 -6.03 2.89 0.42
N VAL A 66 -6.90 1.92 0.10
CA VAL A 66 -7.60 1.83 -1.18
C VAL A 66 -9.06 1.50 -0.99
N ASP A 67 -9.86 1.88 -1.98
CA ASP A 67 -11.25 1.49 -2.11
C ASP A 67 -11.40 0.56 -3.33
N THR A 68 -11.88 -0.64 -3.10
CA THR A 68 -12.07 -1.65 -4.14
C THR A 68 -13.54 -1.87 -4.49
N ALA A 69 -14.47 -1.07 -3.94
CA ALA A 69 -15.91 -1.31 -4.03
C ALA A 69 -16.47 -1.19 -5.46
N GLU A 70 -15.93 -0.29 -6.28
CA GLU A 70 -16.41 -0.02 -7.63
C GLU A 70 -15.72 -0.86 -8.71
N HIS A 71 -14.69 -1.60 -8.35
CA HIS A 71 -13.90 -2.35 -9.30
C HIS A 71 -14.40 -3.81 -9.36
N ASN A 72 -15.22 -4.08 -10.39
CA ASN A 72 -15.60 -5.44 -10.76
C ASN A 72 -14.36 -6.17 -11.26
N PHE A 73 -13.70 -6.90 -10.37
CA PHE A 73 -12.60 -7.78 -10.74
C PHE A 73 -13.08 -8.81 -11.74
N LYS A 74 -12.73 -8.65 -13.01
CA LYS A 74 -12.79 -9.77 -13.94
C LYS A 74 -11.69 -10.73 -13.53
N PRO A 75 -12.01 -11.98 -13.14
CA PRO A 75 -10.97 -12.95 -12.84
C PRO A 75 -10.07 -13.11 -14.06
N THR A 76 -8.78 -12.91 -13.89
CA THR A 76 -7.81 -13.01 -14.98
C THR A 76 -7.56 -14.46 -15.41
N HIS A 77 -8.12 -15.44 -14.70
CA HIS A 77 -8.04 -16.85 -15.03
C HIS A 77 -9.40 -17.51 -14.88
N ILE A 78 -9.85 -18.18 -15.94
CA ILE A 78 -11.03 -19.00 -15.98
C ILE A 78 -10.91 -20.08 -14.89
N GLY A 79 -11.79 -20.02 -13.88
CA GLY A 79 -11.95 -21.08 -12.88
C GLY A 79 -11.43 -20.80 -11.46
N VAL A 80 -10.84 -19.65 -11.19
CA VAL A 80 -10.48 -19.25 -9.82
C VAL A 80 -11.30 -18.02 -9.44
N THR A 81 -12.37 -18.23 -8.73
CA THR A 81 -13.01 -17.17 -7.93
C THR A 81 -12.04 -16.83 -6.81
N ALA A 82 -11.20 -15.83 -7.02
CA ALA A 82 -10.40 -15.27 -5.91
C ALA A 82 -11.40 -14.71 -4.89
N PRO A 83 -11.52 -15.29 -3.70
CA PRO A 83 -12.50 -14.88 -2.72
C PRO A 83 -12.24 -13.47 -2.17
N TYR A 84 -11.07 -12.91 -2.47
CA TYR A 84 -10.63 -11.61 -1.97
C TYR A 84 -9.97 -10.78 -3.08
N PRO A 85 -10.65 -9.75 -3.61
CA PRO A 85 -10.06 -8.79 -4.56
C PRO A 85 -8.75 -8.19 -4.10
N LEU A 86 -8.61 -7.95 -2.80
CA LEU A 86 -7.42 -7.40 -2.18
C LEU A 86 -6.19 -8.31 -2.34
N ALA A 87 -6.36 -9.62 -2.18
CA ALA A 87 -5.24 -10.57 -2.31
C ALA A 87 -4.66 -10.59 -3.72
N ASP A 88 -5.51 -10.56 -4.76
CA ASP A 88 -5.07 -10.51 -6.15
C ASP A 88 -4.40 -9.17 -6.48
N MET A 89 -4.97 -8.08 -6.02
CA MET A 89 -4.40 -6.73 -6.17
C MET A 89 -3.01 -6.64 -5.53
N LEU A 90 -2.86 -7.10 -4.29
CA LEU A 90 -1.59 -7.10 -3.57
C LEU A 90 -0.55 -8.00 -4.23
N LYS A 91 -0.95 -9.19 -4.69
CA LYS A 91 -0.08 -10.09 -5.43
C LYS A 91 0.47 -9.42 -6.69
N ARG A 92 -0.39 -8.72 -7.44
CA ARG A 92 0.01 -7.99 -8.64
C ARG A 92 0.95 -6.83 -8.30
N LEU A 93 0.60 -5.98 -7.35
CA LEU A 93 1.40 -4.84 -6.92
C LEU A 93 2.78 -5.29 -6.41
N LYS A 94 2.82 -6.26 -5.48
CA LYS A 94 4.06 -6.81 -4.92
C LYS A 94 4.92 -7.48 -6.00
N GLY A 95 4.32 -8.23 -6.92
CA GLY A 95 5.05 -8.91 -8.00
C GLY A 95 5.70 -7.93 -8.97
N ARG A 96 4.96 -6.91 -9.41
CA ARG A 96 5.47 -5.89 -10.34
C ARG A 96 6.55 -5.03 -9.70
N THR A 97 6.29 -4.50 -8.50
CA THR A 97 7.26 -3.67 -7.78
C THR A 97 8.52 -4.46 -7.43
N ALA A 98 8.41 -5.71 -6.97
CA ALA A 98 9.56 -6.56 -6.70
C ALA A 98 10.42 -6.77 -7.95
N ARG A 99 9.80 -7.02 -9.10
CA ARG A 99 10.51 -7.19 -10.37
C ARG A 99 11.30 -5.93 -10.74
N PHE A 100 10.66 -4.77 -10.76
CA PHE A 100 11.30 -3.53 -11.18
C PHE A 100 12.34 -3.04 -10.16
N CYS A 101 12.05 -3.15 -8.87
CA CYS A 101 13.00 -2.78 -7.82
C CYS A 101 14.24 -3.69 -7.84
N ASN A 102 14.07 -5.00 -7.97
CA ASN A 102 15.19 -5.92 -8.08
C ASN A 102 16.04 -5.65 -9.34
N GLN A 103 15.40 -5.32 -10.45
CA GLN A 103 16.12 -4.93 -11.68
C GLN A 103 16.94 -3.65 -11.47
N ALA A 104 16.35 -2.63 -10.83
CA ALA A 104 17.03 -1.36 -10.55
C ALA A 104 18.20 -1.54 -9.56
N LEU A 105 18.06 -2.44 -8.58
CA LEU A 105 19.08 -2.76 -7.59
C LEU A 105 20.14 -3.77 -8.09
N GLY A 106 19.99 -4.32 -9.30
CA GLY A 106 20.87 -5.35 -9.83
C GLY A 106 20.87 -6.66 -9.02
N ARG A 107 19.73 -7.00 -8.38
CA ARG A 107 19.61 -8.16 -7.50
C ARG A 107 18.46 -9.09 -7.92
N SER A 108 18.41 -10.27 -7.34
CA SER A 108 17.35 -11.26 -7.49
C SER A 108 16.83 -11.73 -6.13
N GLY A 109 15.75 -12.50 -6.14
CA GLY A 109 15.14 -13.05 -4.93
C GLY A 109 14.01 -12.18 -4.39
N SER A 110 13.57 -12.49 -3.18
CA SER A 110 12.45 -11.81 -2.54
C SER A 110 12.77 -10.34 -2.27
N PHE A 111 11.86 -9.44 -2.67
CA PHE A 111 11.93 -8.02 -2.36
C PHE A 111 11.02 -7.68 -1.17
N TRP A 112 9.77 -8.12 -1.22
CA TRP A 112 8.80 -7.94 -0.16
C TRP A 112 8.79 -9.11 0.81
N HIS A 113 8.42 -8.82 2.05
CA HIS A 113 8.08 -9.88 2.99
C HIS A 113 6.87 -10.68 2.45
N SER A 114 6.83 -11.98 2.73
CA SER A 114 5.75 -12.87 2.24
C SER A 114 4.38 -12.47 2.79
N GLU A 115 4.34 -11.97 4.01
CA GLU A 115 3.12 -11.60 4.70
C GLU A 115 2.78 -10.12 4.47
N SER A 116 1.47 -9.84 4.41
CA SER A 116 0.90 -8.50 4.45
C SER A 116 -0.17 -8.49 5.52
N TYR A 117 -0.31 -7.38 6.22
CA TYR A 117 -1.43 -7.18 7.13
C TYR A 117 -2.54 -6.44 6.41
N ASP A 118 -3.70 -7.07 6.34
CA ASP A 118 -4.89 -6.54 5.68
C ASP A 118 -5.95 -6.22 6.71
N HIS A 119 -6.58 -5.06 6.57
CA HIS A 119 -7.66 -4.64 7.44
C HIS A 119 -8.79 -4.00 6.63
N VAL A 120 -10.02 -4.42 6.91
CA VAL A 120 -11.22 -3.85 6.30
C VAL A 120 -11.72 -2.70 7.18
N ILE A 121 -11.80 -1.50 6.61
CA ILE A 121 -12.34 -0.33 7.28
C ILE A 121 -13.86 -0.45 7.36
N ARG A 122 -14.43 -0.33 8.55
CA ARG A 122 -15.84 -0.62 8.85
C ARG A 122 -16.72 0.61 8.95
N ASP A 123 -16.15 1.75 9.36
CA ASP A 123 -16.88 2.98 9.56
C ASP A 123 -16.04 4.23 9.26
N GLN A 124 -16.67 5.38 9.25
CA GLN A 124 -16.05 6.65 8.94
C GLN A 124 -14.97 7.04 9.96
N LYS A 125 -15.19 6.77 11.24
CA LYS A 125 -14.23 7.10 12.31
C LYS A 125 -12.95 6.28 12.17
N GLU A 126 -13.09 5.01 11.86
CA GLU A 126 -11.97 4.12 11.59
C GLU A 126 -11.22 4.55 10.33
N TYR A 127 -11.93 4.93 9.27
CA TYR A 127 -11.37 5.46 8.05
C TYR A 127 -10.47 6.69 8.31
N GLU A 128 -11.00 7.69 9.01
CA GLU A 128 -10.25 8.90 9.33
C GLU A 128 -9.00 8.60 10.16
N ARG A 129 -9.13 7.71 11.15
CA ARG A 129 -8.01 7.27 11.98
C ARG A 129 -6.92 6.56 11.17
N ILE A 130 -7.30 5.68 10.25
CA ILE A 130 -6.36 4.91 9.44
C ILE A 130 -5.66 5.79 8.40
N VAL A 131 -6.38 6.67 7.74
CA VAL A 131 -5.78 7.66 6.82
C VAL A 131 -4.80 8.54 7.58
N TRP A 132 -5.22 9.09 8.72
CA TRP A 132 -4.34 9.91 9.57
C TRP A 132 -3.08 9.15 10.00
N TYR A 133 -3.23 7.90 10.45
CA TYR A 133 -2.12 7.04 10.84
C TYR A 133 -1.16 6.80 9.66
N THR A 134 -1.69 6.50 8.48
CA THR A 134 -0.90 6.28 7.26
C THR A 134 -0.04 7.50 6.92
N LEU A 135 -0.64 8.69 6.92
CA LEU A 135 0.06 9.93 6.58
C LEU A 135 1.11 10.32 7.64
N ASN A 136 0.79 10.13 8.92
CA ASN A 136 1.67 10.57 10.01
C ASN A 136 2.74 9.54 10.41
N ASN A 137 2.89 8.46 9.68
CA ASN A 137 3.93 7.46 9.94
C ASN A 137 5.34 8.05 9.98
N PRO A 138 5.78 8.89 9.02
CA PRO A 138 7.11 9.50 9.07
C PRO A 138 7.28 10.50 10.21
N VAL A 139 6.22 11.18 10.64
CA VAL A 139 6.25 12.06 11.83
C VAL A 139 6.42 11.24 13.10
N LYS A 140 5.64 10.16 13.23
CA LYS A 140 5.75 9.22 14.36
C LYS A 140 7.13 8.57 14.45
N ALA A 141 7.77 8.32 13.31
CA ALA A 141 9.14 7.80 13.23
C ALA A 141 10.22 8.87 13.49
N GLY A 142 9.84 10.13 13.69
CA GLY A 142 10.78 11.24 13.94
C GLY A 142 11.59 11.66 12.72
N LEU A 143 11.13 11.35 11.50
CA LEU A 143 11.83 11.64 10.26
C LEU A 143 11.53 13.03 9.71
N VAL A 144 10.34 13.55 9.98
CA VAL A 144 9.86 14.88 9.59
C VAL A 144 8.98 15.47 10.68
N GLU A 145 8.77 16.78 10.68
CA GLU A 145 7.87 17.45 11.62
C GLU A 145 6.41 17.37 11.17
N LYS A 146 6.18 17.41 9.85
CA LYS A 146 4.86 17.32 9.23
C LYS A 146 4.86 16.26 8.14
N TRP A 147 3.77 15.52 8.01
CA TRP A 147 3.67 14.44 7.02
C TRP A 147 3.81 14.94 5.56
N GLU A 148 3.42 16.19 5.28
CA GLU A 148 3.55 16.81 3.96
C GLU A 148 4.99 16.99 3.50
N GLU A 149 5.93 16.97 4.43
CA GLU A 149 7.38 17.06 4.16
C GLU A 149 7.96 15.72 3.71
N TRP A 150 7.23 14.61 3.90
CA TRP A 150 7.67 13.29 3.48
C TRP A 150 7.32 13.04 2.01
N LYS A 151 8.34 12.93 1.17
CA LYS A 151 8.23 12.91 -0.29
C LYS A 151 7.30 11.80 -0.83
N PHE A 152 7.31 10.63 -0.22
CA PHE A 152 6.52 9.48 -0.66
C PHE A 152 5.28 9.26 0.20
N THR A 153 4.57 10.35 0.41
CA THR A 153 3.24 10.37 1.05
C THR A 153 2.23 10.97 0.08
N PHE A 154 1.06 10.38 0.03
CA PHE A 154 -0.03 10.82 -0.83
C PHE A 154 -1.37 10.69 -0.13
N VAL A 155 -2.27 11.63 -0.38
CA VAL A 155 -3.70 11.53 -0.05
C VAL A 155 -4.53 12.12 -1.18
N SER A 156 -5.58 11.39 -1.59
CA SER A 156 -6.55 11.88 -2.58
C SER A 156 -7.34 13.06 -2.01
N ARG A 157 -7.51 14.10 -2.80
CA ARG A 157 -8.23 15.33 -2.44
C ARG A 157 -9.72 15.27 -2.84
N ASN A 158 -10.34 14.11 -2.76
CA ASN A 158 -11.78 13.98 -3.06
C ASN A 158 -12.63 14.14 -1.82
#